data_6f268214575d5955ead0649a380b164e
#
_entry.id   6f268214575d5955ead0649a380b164e
#
_cell.length_a   1.000
_cell.length_b   1.000
_cell.length_c   1.000
_cell.angle_alpha   90.00
_cell.angle_beta   90.00
_cell.angle_gamma   90.00
#
_symmetry.space_group_name_H-M   'P 1'
#
loop_
_entity.id
_entity.type
_entity.pdbx_description
1 polymer ?
#
loop_
_entity_poly.entity_id
_entity_poly.type
_entity_poly.pdbx_seq_one_letter_code
_entity_poly.pdbx_strand_id
1 'polypeptide(L)'
;VFGVFGLSFVAVLFACSVVELFRKRFGYVIISVTTLLASVILYFINPTWTKPTGETLSVALVQGNIPQDMKWLGEYRLETLRIYDELTYPLWGKTDAIILPEASIPMFQDEADEFLQIMNANANYSGTAWLAGIPYRQTEGGKADRFYNSVMALGADGQQVYKKQRLVPFGEYIPLQGLFNLLPDLAGMQNMS
;
A
#
# COMPACT_ATOMS: atom_id res chain seq x y z
N VAL A 1 -0.19 14.61 -12.63
CA VAL A 1 -1.64 14.48 -12.47
C VAL A 1 -2.09 13.05 -12.69
N PHE A 2 -1.63 12.35 -13.73
CA PHE A 2 -2.05 10.98 -14.06
C PHE A 2 -1.07 9.90 -13.59
N GLY A 3 0.00 10.28 -12.85
CA GLY A 3 0.99 9.36 -12.33
C GLY A 3 1.66 8.49 -13.39
N VAL A 4 2.05 7.28 -13.00
CA VAL A 4 2.74 6.29 -13.87
C VAL A 4 1.87 5.89 -15.07
N PHE A 5 0.56 5.76 -14.91
CA PHE A 5 -0.35 5.42 -15.99
C PHE A 5 -0.40 6.49 -17.09
N GLY A 6 -0.35 7.77 -16.70
CA GLY A 6 -0.24 8.87 -17.66
C GLY A 6 1.06 8.82 -18.46
N LEU A 7 2.17 8.49 -17.78
CA LEU A 7 3.48 8.34 -18.43
C LEU A 7 3.47 7.18 -19.45
N SER A 8 2.90 6.05 -19.07
CA SER A 8 2.73 4.89 -19.97
C SER A 8 1.88 5.23 -21.17
N PHE A 9 0.77 5.97 -20.98
CA PHE A 9 -0.07 6.44 -22.07
C PHE A 9 0.71 7.32 -23.05
N VAL A 10 1.46 8.31 -22.56
CA VAL A 10 2.29 9.20 -23.40
C VAL A 10 3.36 8.40 -24.14
N ALA A 11 4.01 7.42 -23.50
CA ALA A 11 5.01 6.57 -24.15
C ALA A 11 4.42 5.73 -25.30
N VAL A 12 3.25 5.12 -25.09
CA VAL A 12 2.55 4.36 -26.13
C VAL A 12 2.11 5.27 -27.28
N LEU A 13 1.57 6.45 -26.97
CA LEU A 13 1.13 7.42 -27.97
C LEU A 13 2.32 7.90 -28.81
N PHE A 14 3.49 8.11 -28.21
CA PHE A 14 4.72 8.43 -28.92
C PHE A 14 5.16 7.29 -29.84
N ALA A 15 5.19 6.05 -29.36
CA ALA A 15 5.57 4.89 -30.16
C ALA A 15 4.63 4.70 -31.37
N CYS A 16 3.33 4.83 -31.17
CA CYS A 16 2.34 4.78 -32.25
C CYS A 16 2.55 5.88 -33.29
N SER A 17 2.89 7.09 -32.86
CA SER A 17 3.10 8.21 -33.81
C SER A 17 4.36 8.03 -34.67
N VAL A 18 5.40 7.37 -34.15
CA VAL A 18 6.57 7.01 -34.95
C VAL A 18 6.16 6.06 -36.09
N VAL A 19 5.31 5.06 -35.82
CA VAL A 19 4.79 4.15 -36.86
C VAL A 19 3.94 4.91 -37.88
N GLU A 20 3.06 5.81 -37.44
CA GLU A 20 2.20 6.59 -38.33
C GLU A 20 2.98 7.61 -39.17
N LEU A 21 4.14 8.05 -38.70
CA LEU A 21 5.06 8.88 -39.48
C LEU A 21 5.55 8.15 -40.74
N PHE A 22 5.95 6.87 -40.60
CA PHE A 22 6.34 6.03 -41.72
C PHE A 22 5.16 5.76 -42.69
N ARG A 23 3.93 5.78 -42.18
CA ARG A 23 2.70 5.67 -42.99
C ARG A 23 2.26 7.01 -43.60
N LYS A 24 3.02 8.08 -43.40
CA LYS A 24 2.73 9.47 -43.87
C LYS A 24 1.40 10.00 -43.35
N ARG A 25 0.95 9.57 -42.18
CA ARG A 25 -0.29 10.06 -41.54
C ARG A 25 0.02 11.11 -40.49
N PHE A 26 0.33 12.33 -40.96
CA PHE A 26 0.86 13.41 -40.10
C PHE A 26 -0.08 13.86 -38.97
N GLY A 27 -1.42 13.67 -39.11
CA GLY A 27 -2.37 14.06 -38.06
C GLY A 27 -2.07 13.40 -36.68
N TYR A 28 -1.74 12.13 -36.66
CA TYR A 28 -1.39 11.41 -35.43
C TYR A 28 -0.05 11.86 -34.85
N VAL A 29 0.91 12.21 -35.71
CA VAL A 29 2.19 12.75 -35.31
C VAL A 29 2.02 14.10 -34.61
N ILE A 30 1.15 14.97 -35.13
CA ILE A 30 0.84 16.25 -34.50
C ILE A 30 0.27 16.06 -33.10
N ILE A 31 -0.69 15.16 -32.90
CA ILE A 31 -1.28 14.86 -31.60
C ILE A 31 -0.18 14.45 -30.59
N SER A 32 0.72 13.55 -30.99
CA SER A 32 1.78 13.08 -30.12
C SER A 32 2.78 14.16 -29.76
N VAL A 33 3.20 14.96 -30.74
CA VAL A 33 4.13 16.08 -30.51
C VAL A 33 3.48 17.10 -29.57
N THR A 34 2.20 17.43 -29.76
CA THR A 34 1.47 18.35 -28.89
C THR A 34 1.39 17.80 -27.45
N THR A 35 1.08 16.51 -27.30
CA THR A 35 1.02 15.86 -25.96
C THR A 35 2.39 15.87 -25.28
N LEU A 36 3.46 15.57 -26.01
CA LEU A 36 4.82 15.61 -25.50
C LEU A 36 5.21 17.03 -25.07
N LEU A 37 4.95 18.03 -25.91
CA LEU A 37 5.22 19.44 -25.58
C LEU A 37 4.42 19.89 -24.36
N ALA A 38 3.14 19.54 -24.26
CA ALA A 38 2.33 19.83 -23.08
C ALA A 38 2.93 19.19 -21.80
N SER A 39 3.41 17.96 -21.90
CA SER A 39 4.07 17.26 -20.77
C SER A 39 5.37 17.97 -20.34
N VAL A 40 6.18 18.42 -21.29
CA VAL A 40 7.40 19.18 -21.05
C VAL A 40 7.08 20.55 -20.41
N ILE A 41 6.07 21.25 -20.93
CA ILE A 41 5.63 22.54 -20.36
C ILE A 41 5.16 22.34 -18.92
N LEU A 42 4.35 21.32 -18.64
CA LEU A 42 3.89 21.00 -17.27
C LEU A 42 5.05 20.67 -16.34
N TYR A 43 6.09 20.01 -16.83
CA TYR A 43 7.32 19.76 -16.05
C TYR A 43 8.02 21.06 -15.64
N PHE A 44 8.17 22.02 -16.56
CA PHE A 44 8.83 23.30 -16.27
C PHE A 44 7.97 24.24 -15.41
N ILE A 45 6.65 24.22 -15.55
CA ILE A 45 5.74 24.99 -14.68
C ILE A 45 5.83 24.47 -13.24
N ASN A 46 6.13 23.16 -13.06
CA ASN A 46 6.29 22.49 -11.77
C ASN A 46 5.27 22.96 -10.72
N PRO A 47 3.97 22.75 -10.95
CA PRO A 47 2.96 23.24 -10.02
C PRO A 47 3.13 22.58 -8.65
N THR A 48 3.37 23.39 -7.62
CA THR A 48 3.44 22.92 -6.25
C THR A 48 2.02 22.66 -5.74
N TRP A 49 1.67 21.38 -5.59
CA TRP A 49 0.35 20.93 -5.11
C TRP A 49 0.24 20.96 -3.58
N THR A 50 1.38 21.06 -2.91
CA THR A 50 1.49 21.06 -1.45
C THR A 50 2.36 22.20 -0.98
N LYS A 51 2.08 22.73 0.19
CA LYS A 51 2.93 23.69 0.88
C LYS A 51 3.37 23.06 2.20
N PRO A 52 4.67 23.18 2.57
CA PRO A 52 5.12 22.79 3.90
C PRO A 52 4.34 23.56 4.97
N THR A 53 3.92 22.89 6.03
CA THR A 53 3.26 23.53 7.19
C THR A 53 4.26 24.24 8.10
N GLY A 54 5.55 23.95 7.95
CA GLY A 54 6.62 24.45 8.82
C GLY A 54 6.97 23.50 9.97
N GLU A 55 6.12 22.56 10.27
CA GLU A 55 6.40 21.50 11.25
C GLU A 55 7.08 20.30 10.57
N THR A 56 8.07 19.75 11.23
CA THR A 56 8.80 18.57 10.76
C THR A 56 8.60 17.42 11.73
N LEU A 57 8.36 16.22 11.20
CA LEU A 57 8.30 14.99 11.96
C LEU A 57 9.53 14.13 11.67
N SER A 58 10.15 13.60 12.72
CA SER A 58 11.19 12.58 12.61
C SER A 58 10.54 11.22 12.49
N VAL A 59 10.72 10.55 11.34
CA VAL A 59 10.06 9.26 11.04
C VAL A 59 11.11 8.20 10.75
N ALA A 60 11.00 7.06 11.43
CA ALA A 60 11.76 5.86 11.12
C ALA A 60 10.92 4.90 10.26
N LEU A 61 11.42 4.57 9.07
CA LEU A 61 10.84 3.53 8.22
C LEU A 61 11.58 2.22 8.47
N VAL A 62 10.87 1.21 8.98
CA VAL A 62 11.45 -0.08 9.36
C VAL A 62 11.09 -1.12 8.30
N GLN A 63 12.11 -1.80 7.77
CA GLN A 63 11.95 -2.86 6.78
C GLN A 63 12.58 -4.15 7.29
N GLY A 64 11.74 -5.17 7.58
CA GLY A 64 12.17 -6.48 8.09
C GLY A 64 12.80 -7.39 7.03
N ASN A 65 12.63 -7.05 5.75
CA ASN A 65 13.13 -7.84 4.60
C ASN A 65 12.73 -9.32 4.65
N ILE A 66 11.50 -9.59 5.10
CA ILE A 66 10.95 -10.93 5.21
C ILE A 66 10.64 -11.49 3.81
N PRO A 67 11.14 -12.68 3.42
CA PRO A 67 10.78 -13.31 2.16
C PRO A 67 9.27 -13.53 2.05
N GLN A 68 8.70 -13.25 0.88
CA GLN A 68 7.24 -13.25 0.69
C GLN A 68 6.63 -14.65 0.84
N ASP A 69 7.35 -15.68 0.44
CA ASP A 69 6.98 -17.09 0.55
C ASP A 69 6.98 -17.59 2.01
N MET A 70 7.76 -16.99 2.89
CA MET A 70 7.85 -17.35 4.30
C MET A 70 6.87 -16.56 5.18
N LYS A 71 6.48 -15.39 4.76
CA LYS A 71 5.73 -14.41 5.55
C LYS A 71 4.45 -14.97 6.18
N TRP A 72 3.73 -15.84 5.46
CA TRP A 72 2.43 -16.37 5.89
C TRP A 72 2.51 -17.76 6.52
N LEU A 73 3.69 -18.36 6.57
CA LEU A 73 3.87 -19.66 7.22
C LEU A 73 3.80 -19.52 8.73
N GLY A 74 2.99 -20.37 9.38
CA GLY A 74 2.75 -20.29 10.83
C GLY A 74 4.02 -20.37 11.66
N GLU A 75 5.00 -21.16 11.23
CA GLU A 75 6.31 -21.33 11.89
C GLU A 75 7.18 -20.06 11.88
N TYR A 76 7.00 -19.17 10.88
CA TYR A 76 7.77 -17.93 10.76
C TYR A 76 7.08 -16.71 11.39
N ARG A 77 5.86 -16.85 11.89
CA ARG A 77 5.09 -15.72 12.45
C ARG A 77 5.81 -15.08 13.65
N LEU A 78 6.21 -15.88 14.61
CA LEU A 78 6.91 -15.40 15.81
C LEU A 78 8.27 -14.80 15.48
N GLU A 79 9.01 -15.42 14.55
CA GLU A 79 10.29 -14.89 14.08
C GLU A 79 10.12 -13.53 13.40
N THR A 80 9.07 -13.36 12.61
CA THR A 80 8.74 -12.07 12.00
C THR A 80 8.47 -11.00 13.06
N LEU A 81 7.70 -11.31 14.11
CA LEU A 81 7.47 -10.38 15.21
C LEU A 81 8.76 -10.02 15.93
N ARG A 82 9.65 -11.02 16.20
CA ARG A 82 10.95 -10.81 16.83
C ARG A 82 11.84 -9.87 16.00
N ILE A 83 11.90 -10.06 14.67
CA ILE A 83 12.67 -9.19 13.78
C ILE A 83 12.16 -7.75 13.87
N TYR A 84 10.85 -7.53 13.83
CA TYR A 84 10.31 -6.19 13.94
C TYR A 84 10.50 -5.57 15.32
N ASP A 85 10.42 -6.35 16.40
CA ASP A 85 10.74 -5.88 17.74
C ASP A 85 12.21 -5.43 17.84
N GLU A 86 13.14 -6.24 17.40
CA GLU A 86 14.58 -5.93 17.41
C GLU A 86 14.92 -4.68 16.59
N LEU A 87 14.29 -4.51 15.43
CA LEU A 87 14.50 -3.34 14.58
C LEU A 87 13.87 -2.06 15.14
N THR A 88 12.77 -2.16 15.87
CA THR A 88 12.10 -1.00 16.47
C THR A 88 12.67 -0.62 17.82
N TYR A 89 13.21 -1.57 18.57
CA TYR A 89 13.74 -1.36 19.92
C TYR A 89 14.68 -0.14 20.06
N PRO A 90 15.69 0.08 19.18
CA PRO A 90 16.59 1.22 19.29
C PRO A 90 15.99 2.56 18.88
N LEU A 91 14.76 2.60 18.37
CA LEU A 91 14.11 3.79 17.79
C LEU A 91 13.16 4.48 18.78
N TRP A 92 12.71 3.77 19.82
CA TRP A 92 11.80 4.31 20.83
C TRP A 92 12.36 5.55 21.50
N GLY A 93 11.58 6.62 21.56
CA GLY A 93 11.95 7.92 22.13
C GLY A 93 12.97 8.73 21.32
N LYS A 94 13.36 8.25 20.13
CA LYS A 94 14.30 8.95 19.23
C LYS A 94 13.63 9.52 17.97
N THR A 95 12.44 9.05 17.66
CA THR A 95 11.65 9.49 16.51
C THR A 95 10.22 9.78 16.94
N ASP A 96 9.54 10.64 16.21
CA ASP A 96 8.12 10.94 16.46
C ASP A 96 7.22 9.77 16.03
N ALA A 97 7.64 9.05 14.98
CA ALA A 97 6.90 7.90 14.50
C ALA A 97 7.82 6.79 13.97
N ILE A 98 7.41 5.54 14.20
CA ILE A 98 8.00 4.32 13.64
C ILE A 98 6.94 3.70 12.72
N ILE A 99 7.28 3.47 11.46
CA ILE A 99 6.36 2.96 10.44
C ILE A 99 6.90 1.65 9.88
N LEU A 100 6.10 0.59 9.99
CA LEU A 100 6.34 -0.74 9.44
C LEU A 100 5.57 -0.90 8.10
N PRO A 101 6.02 -1.82 7.23
CA PRO A 101 5.37 -2.03 5.93
C PRO A 101 3.99 -2.69 6.01
N GLU A 102 3.32 -2.79 4.86
CA GLU A 102 2.06 -3.50 4.69
C GLU A 102 2.21 -4.97 5.14
N ALA A 103 1.21 -5.45 5.90
CA ALA A 103 1.20 -6.80 6.46
C ALA A 103 2.52 -7.18 7.17
N SER A 104 3.11 -6.26 7.91
CA SER A 104 4.30 -6.51 8.74
C SER A 104 4.01 -7.49 9.88
N ILE A 105 2.78 -7.51 10.36
CA ILE A 105 2.29 -8.47 11.36
C ILE A 105 1.48 -9.53 10.61
N PRO A 106 2.02 -10.78 10.41
CA PRO A 106 1.38 -11.78 9.55
C PRO A 106 0.35 -12.63 10.30
N MET A 107 -0.47 -12.01 11.13
CA MET A 107 -1.55 -12.63 11.89
C MET A 107 -2.61 -11.60 12.25
N PHE A 108 -3.81 -12.03 12.61
CA PHE A 108 -4.88 -11.13 13.01
C PHE A 108 -4.58 -10.46 14.35
N GLN A 109 -5.22 -9.32 14.59
CA GLN A 109 -5.01 -8.50 15.78
C GLN A 109 -5.24 -9.26 17.10
N ASP A 110 -6.20 -10.17 17.11
CA ASP A 110 -6.51 -11.02 18.27
C ASP A 110 -5.48 -12.13 18.50
N GLU A 111 -4.82 -12.61 17.44
CA GLU A 111 -3.71 -13.55 17.53
C GLU A 111 -2.40 -12.87 17.96
N ALA A 112 -2.25 -11.57 17.63
CA ALA A 112 -1.07 -10.77 17.95
C ALA A 112 -1.23 -9.92 19.23
N ASP A 113 -2.28 -10.12 20.01
CA ASP A 113 -2.66 -9.24 21.12
C ASP A 113 -1.53 -8.98 22.12
N GLU A 114 -0.82 -10.01 22.55
CA GLU A 114 0.32 -9.86 23.47
C GLU A 114 1.43 -8.97 22.90
N PHE A 115 1.80 -9.18 21.64
CA PHE A 115 2.78 -8.35 20.94
C PHE A 115 2.31 -6.91 20.81
N LEU A 116 1.05 -6.70 20.42
CA LEU A 116 0.47 -5.36 20.29
C LEU A 116 0.39 -4.62 21.61
N GLN A 117 0.13 -5.30 22.73
CA GLN A 117 0.17 -4.71 24.07
C GLN A 117 1.57 -4.22 24.44
N ILE A 118 2.61 -5.01 24.13
CA ILE A 118 4.01 -4.61 24.35
C ILE A 118 4.35 -3.37 23.50
N MET A 119 4.01 -3.39 22.20
CA MET A 119 4.24 -2.23 21.31
C MET A 119 3.50 -0.98 21.79
N ASN A 120 2.26 -1.14 22.24
CA ASN A 120 1.48 -0.03 22.78
C ASN A 120 2.08 0.53 24.07
N ALA A 121 2.56 -0.31 24.96
CA ALA A 121 3.24 0.13 26.17
C ALA A 121 4.51 0.92 25.83
N ASN A 122 5.32 0.43 24.90
CA ASN A 122 6.53 1.13 24.43
C ASN A 122 6.21 2.47 23.76
N ALA A 123 5.18 2.51 22.91
CA ALA A 123 4.72 3.71 22.23
C ALA A 123 4.29 4.79 23.25
N ASN A 124 3.46 4.41 24.22
CA ASN A 124 2.99 5.34 25.26
C ASN A 124 4.13 5.81 26.18
N TYR A 125 5.05 4.92 26.56
CA TYR A 125 6.16 5.27 27.44
C TYR A 125 7.16 6.22 26.76
N SER A 126 7.46 5.97 25.50
CA SER A 126 8.45 6.75 24.72
C SER A 126 7.90 8.02 24.09
N GLY A 127 6.58 8.15 23.97
CA GLY A 127 5.92 9.21 23.20
C GLY A 127 6.08 9.07 21.68
N THR A 128 6.51 7.90 21.19
CA THR A 128 6.71 7.62 19.76
C THR A 128 5.49 6.89 19.21
N ALA A 129 4.86 7.43 18.19
CA ALA A 129 3.77 6.71 17.50
C ALA A 129 4.30 5.49 16.74
N TRP A 130 3.60 4.35 16.82
CA TRP A 130 3.97 3.13 16.11
C TRP A 130 2.85 2.73 15.14
N LEU A 131 3.19 2.55 13.86
CA LEU A 131 2.26 2.21 12.80
C LEU A 131 2.70 0.92 12.12
N ALA A 132 1.80 -0.06 12.02
CA ALA A 132 2.09 -1.34 11.37
C ALA A 132 0.96 -1.82 10.48
N GLY A 133 1.32 -2.41 9.33
CA GLY A 133 0.38 -3.14 8.49
C GLY A 133 0.01 -4.47 9.13
N ILE A 134 -1.28 -4.72 9.31
CA ILE A 134 -1.83 -5.91 9.96
C ILE A 134 -3.15 -6.33 9.31
N PRO A 135 -3.40 -7.63 9.07
CA PRO A 135 -4.74 -8.09 8.74
C PRO A 135 -5.66 -7.90 9.95
N TYR A 136 -6.84 -7.34 9.71
CA TYR A 136 -7.81 -7.04 10.75
C TYR A 136 -9.09 -7.83 10.56
N ARG A 137 -9.51 -8.57 11.56
CA ARG A 137 -10.77 -9.31 11.62
C ARG A 137 -11.79 -8.51 12.41
N GLN A 138 -12.93 -8.22 11.78
CA GLN A 138 -14.07 -7.59 12.43
C GLN A 138 -15.19 -8.60 12.57
N THR A 139 -15.49 -8.96 13.82
CA THR A 139 -16.62 -9.81 14.18
C THR A 139 -17.78 -8.93 14.63
N GLU A 140 -18.88 -8.96 13.90
CA GLU A 140 -20.14 -8.34 14.31
C GLU A 140 -21.10 -9.44 14.76
N GLY A 141 -21.64 -9.36 15.96
CA GLY A 141 -22.49 -10.38 16.57
C GLY A 141 -23.55 -10.95 15.61
N GLY A 142 -23.46 -12.23 15.29
CA GLY A 142 -24.38 -12.94 14.42
C GLY A 142 -24.16 -12.80 12.91
N LYS A 143 -23.15 -12.05 12.46
CA LYS A 143 -22.76 -11.96 11.05
C LYS A 143 -21.43 -12.66 10.82
N ALA A 144 -21.16 -13.04 9.55
CA ALA A 144 -19.86 -13.57 9.15
C ALA A 144 -18.76 -12.54 9.40
N ASP A 145 -17.58 -13.02 9.81
CA ASP A 145 -16.39 -12.20 9.99
C ASP A 145 -16.02 -11.47 8.70
N ARG A 146 -15.60 -10.22 8.85
CA ARG A 146 -15.06 -9.42 7.76
C ARG A 146 -13.57 -9.23 7.97
N PHE A 147 -12.82 -9.42 6.89
CA PHE A 147 -11.37 -9.30 6.88
C PHE A 147 -10.94 -8.05 6.11
N TYR A 148 -9.95 -7.34 6.65
CA TYR A 148 -9.44 -6.11 6.07
C TYR A 148 -7.92 -6.12 6.07
N ASN A 149 -7.33 -5.64 4.97
CA ASN A 149 -5.97 -5.15 5.00
C ASN A 149 -5.99 -3.79 5.71
N SER A 150 -5.19 -3.61 6.74
CA SER A 150 -5.28 -2.44 7.60
C SER A 150 -3.92 -1.95 8.08
N VAL A 151 -3.90 -0.72 8.59
CA VAL A 151 -2.81 -0.16 9.37
C VAL A 151 -3.32 0.09 10.78
N MET A 152 -2.61 -0.43 11.76
CA MET A 152 -2.84 -0.14 13.16
C MET A 152 -1.84 0.91 13.62
N ALA A 153 -2.35 1.94 14.30
CA ALA A 153 -1.55 2.95 14.96
C ALA A 153 -1.70 2.82 16.48
N LEU A 154 -0.57 2.87 17.19
CA LEU A 154 -0.46 2.80 18.63
C LEU A 154 0.30 4.04 19.12
N GLY A 155 -0.08 4.59 20.27
CA GLY A 155 0.56 5.78 20.86
C GLY A 155 -0.34 6.51 21.86
N ALA A 156 -0.01 7.76 22.15
CA ALA A 156 -0.69 8.57 23.18
C ALA A 156 -2.19 8.73 22.97
N ASP A 157 -2.65 8.73 21.71
CA ASP A 157 -4.07 8.82 21.36
C ASP A 157 -4.80 7.46 21.42
N GLY A 158 -4.15 6.44 21.95
CA GLY A 158 -4.65 5.07 22.01
C GLY A 158 -4.47 4.30 20.71
N GLN A 159 -5.20 3.19 20.60
CA GLN A 159 -5.17 2.32 19.43
C GLN A 159 -6.16 2.80 18.36
N GLN A 160 -5.68 3.01 17.15
CA GLN A 160 -6.48 3.37 15.99
C GLN A 160 -6.26 2.38 14.86
N VAL A 161 -7.30 2.11 14.05
CA VAL A 161 -7.24 1.18 12.92
C VAL A 161 -7.78 1.86 11.67
N TYR A 162 -6.92 1.98 10.65
CA TYR A 162 -7.32 2.35 9.30
C TYR A 162 -7.51 1.09 8.46
N LYS A 163 -8.69 0.93 7.88
CA LYS A 163 -9.01 -0.17 6.97
C LYS A 163 -8.84 0.28 5.53
N LYS A 164 -8.09 -0.48 4.73
CA LYS A 164 -7.84 -0.18 3.32
C LYS A 164 -9.17 -0.06 2.56
N GLN A 165 -9.40 1.07 1.91
CA GLN A 165 -10.65 1.35 1.18
C GLN A 165 -10.52 1.09 -0.32
N ARG A 166 -9.33 1.33 -0.89
CA ARG A 166 -9.07 1.13 -2.32
C ARG A 166 -8.32 -0.19 -2.50
N LEU A 167 -9.08 -1.20 -2.86
CA LEU A 167 -8.55 -2.54 -3.10
C LEU A 167 -7.98 -2.66 -4.52
N VAL A 168 -6.97 -3.52 -4.67
CA VAL A 168 -6.34 -3.79 -5.96
C VAL A 168 -7.21 -4.78 -6.75
N PRO A 169 -7.71 -4.40 -7.94
CA PRO A 169 -8.49 -5.30 -8.78
C PRO A 169 -7.67 -6.54 -9.12
N PHE A 170 -8.31 -7.72 -9.10
CA PHE A 170 -7.75 -9.06 -9.33
C PHE A 170 -6.69 -9.53 -8.31
N GLY A 171 -6.21 -8.66 -7.41
CA GLY A 171 -5.31 -9.03 -6.32
C GLY A 171 -6.02 -9.13 -4.97
N GLU A 172 -6.96 -8.23 -4.69
CA GLU A 172 -7.67 -8.16 -3.41
C GLU A 172 -9.18 -8.31 -3.58
N TYR A 173 -9.69 -8.16 -4.81
CA TYR A 173 -11.09 -8.45 -5.16
C TYR A 173 -11.20 -8.76 -6.64
N ILE A 174 -12.20 -9.54 -7.01
CA ILE A 174 -12.53 -9.83 -8.41
C ILE A 174 -13.59 -8.82 -8.88
N PRO A 175 -13.25 -7.88 -9.77
CA PRO A 175 -14.24 -6.96 -10.31
C PRO A 175 -15.25 -7.72 -11.18
N LEU A 176 -16.51 -7.27 -11.21
CA LEU A 176 -17.59 -7.89 -12.00
C LEU A 176 -17.84 -9.38 -11.67
N GLN A 177 -17.67 -9.80 -10.42
CA GLN A 177 -17.85 -11.18 -9.97
C GLN A 177 -19.18 -11.80 -10.45
N GLY A 178 -20.26 -11.01 -10.51
CA GLY A 178 -21.55 -11.45 -11.06
C GLY A 178 -21.51 -11.82 -12.55
N LEU A 179 -20.65 -11.19 -13.35
CA LEU A 179 -20.46 -11.51 -14.76
C LEU A 179 -19.59 -12.76 -14.94
N PHE A 180 -18.55 -12.92 -14.10
CA PHE A 180 -17.69 -14.10 -14.11
C PHE A 180 -18.44 -15.37 -13.69
N ASN A 181 -19.42 -15.27 -12.81
CA ASN A 181 -20.28 -16.39 -12.41
C ASN A 181 -21.17 -16.90 -13.56
N LEU A 182 -21.38 -16.11 -14.62
CA LEU A 182 -22.11 -16.51 -15.83
C LEU A 182 -21.22 -17.24 -16.84
N LEU A 183 -19.91 -17.26 -16.64
CA LEU A 183 -18.92 -17.88 -17.52
C LEU A 183 -18.19 -19.01 -16.78
N PRO A 184 -18.72 -20.25 -16.81
CA PRO A 184 -18.22 -21.38 -16.02
C PRO A 184 -16.75 -21.69 -16.23
N ASP A 185 -16.22 -21.48 -17.44
CA ASP A 185 -14.83 -21.76 -17.80
C ASP A 185 -13.80 -20.82 -17.12
N LEU A 186 -14.24 -19.64 -16.63
CA LEU A 186 -13.41 -18.70 -15.89
C LEU A 186 -13.50 -18.88 -14.35
N ALA A 187 -14.45 -19.67 -13.88
CA ALA A 187 -14.63 -19.95 -12.45
C ALA A 187 -13.46 -20.73 -11.83
N GLY A 188 -12.66 -21.41 -12.63
CA GLY A 188 -11.45 -22.11 -12.19
C GLY A 188 -10.36 -21.17 -11.63
N MET A 189 -10.43 -19.87 -11.90
CA MET A 189 -9.49 -18.87 -11.36
C MET A 189 -9.84 -18.42 -9.92
N GLN A 190 -11.02 -18.81 -9.40
CA GLN A 190 -11.46 -18.43 -8.05
C GLN A 190 -10.75 -19.19 -6.93
N ASN A 191 -10.06 -20.27 -7.21
CA ASN A 191 -9.38 -21.11 -6.22
C ASN A 191 -7.87 -20.77 -6.07
N MET A 192 -7.41 -19.65 -6.60
CA MET A 192 -6.01 -19.22 -6.54
C MET A 192 -5.78 -17.96 -5.67
N SER A 193 -6.76 -17.58 -4.85
CA SER A 193 -6.63 -16.46 -3.88
C SER A 193 -6.61 -16.96 -2.45
#